data_7349b037ca0a498795ab6bd877aa1854
#
_entry.id   7349b037ca0a498795ab6bd877aa1854
#
_cell.length_a   1.000
_cell.length_b   1.000
_cell.length_c   1.000
_cell.angle_alpha   90.00
_cell.angle_beta   90.00
_cell.angle_gamma   90.00
#
_symmetry.space_group_name_H-M   'P 1'
#
loop_
_entity.id
_entity.type
_entity.pdbx_description
1 polymer ?
#
loop_
_entity_poly.entity_id
_entity_poly.type
_entity_poly.pdbx_seq_one_letter_code
_entity_poly.pdbx_strand_id
1 'polypeptide(L)' 'MDDSTAGFTQLDDSTLLTWRARTRAELERLPPASPDHAELLALYDQSTEEINDRARKAWSTQE' A
#
# COMPACT_ATOMS: atom_id res chain seq x y z
N MET A 1 -19.44 0.13 -10.36
CA MET A 1 -18.53 -0.47 -9.56
C MET A 1 -17.14 -0.05 -9.77
N ASP A 2 -16.57 0.34 -8.78
CA ASP A 2 -15.31 0.95 -8.88
C ASP A 2 -14.25 0.12 -8.24
N ASP A 3 -13.46 -0.53 -9.02
CA ASP A 3 -12.47 -1.41 -8.49
C ASP A 3 -11.17 -0.77 -8.18
N SER A 4 -10.96 0.44 -8.68
CA SER A 4 -9.67 1.05 -8.52
C SER A 4 -9.40 1.40 -7.06
N THR A 5 -10.41 1.77 -6.33
CA THR A 5 -10.20 2.12 -4.94
C THR A 5 -10.14 0.89 -4.05
N ALA A 6 -10.55 -0.24 -4.56
CA ALA A 6 -10.52 -1.45 -3.77
C ALA A 6 -9.32 -2.32 -4.07
N GLY A 7 -8.36 -1.80 -4.83
CA GLY A 7 -7.24 -2.61 -5.25
C GLY A 7 -6.49 -3.26 -4.12
N PHE A 8 -6.13 -2.49 -3.10
CA PHE A 8 -5.36 -3.04 -2.00
C PHE A 8 -6.21 -3.87 -1.06
N THR A 9 -7.47 -3.54 -0.94
CA THR A 9 -8.36 -4.30 -0.06
C THR A 9 -8.51 -5.74 -0.51
N GLN A 10 -8.35 -6.01 -1.79
CA GLN A 10 -8.53 -7.35 -2.32
C GLN A 10 -7.28 -8.20 -2.21
N LEU A 11 -6.15 -7.62 -1.89
CA LEU A 11 -4.92 -8.37 -1.75
C LEU A 11 -4.84 -9.00 -0.37
N ASP A 12 -4.34 -10.22 -0.31
CA ASP A 12 -4.08 -10.81 1.01
C ASP A 12 -2.84 -10.16 1.61
N ASP A 13 -2.61 -10.41 2.89
CA ASP A 13 -1.53 -9.75 3.60
C ASP A 13 -0.18 -10.01 2.95
N SER A 14 0.05 -11.25 2.59
CA SER A 14 1.33 -11.64 2.03
C SER A 14 1.60 -10.90 0.72
N THR A 15 0.61 -10.86 -0.16
CA THR A 15 0.74 -10.17 -1.43
C THR A 15 0.94 -8.68 -1.22
N LEU A 16 0.19 -8.11 -0.30
CA LEU A 16 0.31 -6.68 -0.03
C LEU A 16 1.68 -6.32 0.50
N LEU A 17 2.20 -7.10 1.41
CA LEU A 17 3.52 -6.84 1.97
C LEU A 17 4.61 -7.00 0.92
N THR A 18 4.48 -7.98 0.05
CA THR A 18 5.43 -8.16 -1.03
C THR A 18 5.40 -6.97 -1.97
N TRP A 19 4.20 -6.50 -2.30
CA TRP A 19 4.07 -5.33 -3.17
C TRP A 19 4.73 -4.11 -2.53
N ARG A 20 4.50 -3.92 -1.24
CA ARG A 20 5.08 -2.79 -0.53
C ARG A 20 6.60 -2.83 -0.55
N ALA A 21 7.16 -4.00 -0.31
CA ALA A 21 8.62 -4.14 -0.30
C ALA A 21 9.20 -3.79 -1.66
N ARG A 22 8.56 -4.27 -2.72
CA ARG A 22 9.02 -3.98 -4.07
C ARG A 22 8.89 -2.52 -4.40
N THR A 23 7.78 -1.93 -4.03
CA THR A 23 7.54 -0.52 -4.31
C THR A 23 8.53 0.35 -3.57
N ARG A 24 8.84 0.00 -2.35
CA ARG A 24 9.82 0.76 -1.59
C ARG A 24 11.19 0.72 -2.25
N ALA A 25 11.59 -0.46 -2.71
CA ALA A 25 12.86 -0.58 -3.41
C ALA A 25 12.87 0.27 -4.67
N GLU A 26 11.76 0.29 -5.37
CA GLU A 26 11.64 1.09 -6.58
C GLU A 26 11.72 2.58 -6.25
N LEU A 27 11.06 3.00 -5.17
CA LEU A 27 11.11 4.39 -4.76
C LEU A 27 12.52 4.85 -4.46
N GLU A 28 13.32 3.96 -3.88
CA GLU A 28 14.70 4.32 -3.57
C GLU A 28 15.54 4.47 -4.81
N ARG A 29 15.15 3.86 -5.91
CA ARG A 29 15.87 3.96 -7.16
C ARG A 29 15.48 5.15 -8.00
N LEU A 30 14.27 5.64 -7.82
CA LEU A 30 13.77 6.74 -8.62
C LEU A 30 14.22 8.07 -8.05
N PRO A 31 14.52 9.05 -8.93
CA PRO A 31 14.85 10.39 -8.43
C PRO A 31 13.65 11.01 -7.75
N PRO A 32 13.86 11.71 -6.65
CA PRO A 32 12.72 12.32 -5.92
C PRO A 32 11.94 13.32 -6.74
N ALA A 33 12.55 13.91 -7.75
CA ALA A 33 11.87 14.90 -8.59
C ALA A 33 11.07 14.26 -9.72
N SER A 34 11.15 12.97 -9.88
CA SER A 34 10.50 12.31 -10.99
C SER A 34 9.01 12.16 -10.74
N PRO A 35 8.18 12.32 -11.76
CA PRO A 35 6.73 12.09 -11.58
C PRO A 35 6.41 10.65 -11.22
N ASP A 36 7.23 9.71 -11.68
CA ASP A 36 7.03 8.32 -11.31
C ASP A 36 7.21 8.11 -9.82
N HIS A 37 8.17 8.80 -9.23
CA HIS A 37 8.38 8.71 -7.81
C HIS A 37 7.15 9.19 -7.05
N ALA A 38 6.58 10.30 -7.47
CA ALA A 38 5.41 10.85 -6.81
C ALA A 38 4.22 9.89 -6.90
N GLU A 39 4.04 9.29 -8.06
CA GLU A 39 2.95 8.34 -8.25
C GLU A 39 3.10 7.11 -7.39
N LEU A 40 4.29 6.54 -7.38
CA LEU A 40 4.53 5.36 -6.57
C LEU A 40 4.42 5.66 -5.09
N LEU A 41 4.88 6.84 -4.70
CA LEU A 41 4.78 7.22 -3.30
C LEU A 41 3.33 7.33 -2.85
N ALA A 42 2.47 7.89 -3.70
CA ALA A 42 1.06 7.99 -3.38
C ALA A 42 0.44 6.60 -3.20
N LEU A 43 0.79 5.68 -4.09
CA LEU A 43 0.29 4.31 -3.96
C LEU A 43 0.84 3.63 -2.72
N TYR A 44 2.10 3.86 -2.42
CA TYR A 44 2.70 3.27 -1.24
C TYR A 44 1.99 3.77 0.03
N ASP A 45 1.67 5.06 0.07
CA ASP A 45 0.94 5.62 1.19
C ASP A 45 -0.44 5.00 1.33
N GLN A 46 -1.12 4.74 0.22
CA GLN A 46 -2.42 4.08 0.26
C GLN A 46 -2.29 2.68 0.83
N SER A 47 -1.24 1.97 0.47
CA SER A 47 -1.04 0.63 1.02
C SER A 47 -0.73 0.68 2.51
N THR A 48 -0.05 1.72 2.95
CA THR A 48 0.21 1.89 4.38
C THR A 48 -1.10 2.08 5.13
N GLU A 49 -2.01 2.87 4.57
CA GLU A 49 -3.29 3.08 5.22
C GLU A 49 -4.10 1.80 5.27
N GLU A 50 -4.01 1.00 4.22
CA GLU A 50 -4.71 -0.27 4.21
C GLU A 50 -4.20 -1.19 5.32
N ILE A 51 -2.89 -1.25 5.50
CA ILE A 51 -2.31 -2.08 6.54
C ILE A 51 -2.73 -1.59 7.92
N ASN A 52 -2.71 -0.28 8.12
CA ASN A 52 -3.13 0.28 9.39
C ASN A 52 -4.60 -0.02 9.67
N ASP A 53 -5.43 0.05 8.64
CA ASP A 53 -6.83 -0.24 8.77
C ASP A 53 -7.07 -1.70 9.16
N ARG A 54 -6.31 -2.60 8.54
CA ARG A 54 -6.41 -4.01 8.89
C ARG A 54 -6.00 -4.27 10.32
N ALA A 55 -4.95 -3.59 10.77
CA ALA A 55 -4.49 -3.75 12.14
C ALA A 55 -5.55 -3.27 13.11
N ARG A 56 -6.17 -2.14 12.82
CA ARG A 56 -7.21 -1.62 13.69
C ARG A 56 -8.40 -2.56 13.76
N LYS A 57 -8.78 -3.11 12.62
CA LYS A 57 -9.91 -4.04 12.60
C LYS A 57 -9.60 -5.30 13.38
N ALA A 58 -8.38 -5.78 13.27
CA ALA A 58 -7.98 -6.96 14.02
C ALA A 58 -8.02 -6.70 15.52
N TRP A 59 -7.56 -5.53 15.95
CA TRP A 59 -7.61 -5.17 17.36
C TRP A 59 -9.04 -5.07 17.85
N SER A 60 -9.89 -4.44 17.05
CA SER A 60 -11.29 -4.31 17.45
C SER A 60 -11.96 -5.66 17.61
N THR A 61 -11.63 -6.59 16.74
CA THR A 61 -12.27 -7.88 16.75
C THR A 61 -11.88 -8.69 17.97
N GLN A 62 -10.74 -8.41 18.53
CA GLN A 62 -10.27 -9.18 19.68
C GLN A 62 -10.98 -8.82 20.96
N GLU A 63 -11.71 -7.76 20.92
CA GLU A 63 -12.50 -7.40 22.06
C GLU A 63 -13.69 -8.32 22.21
#